data_472c47fab198f7c385ed17503ddda660
#
_entry.id   472c47fab198f7c385ed17503ddda660
#
_cell.length_a   1.000
_cell.length_b   1.000
_cell.length_c   1.000
_cell.angle_alpha   90.00
_cell.angle_beta   90.00
_cell.angle_gamma   90.00
#
_symmetry.space_group_name_H-M   'P 1'
#
loop_
_entity.id
_entity.type
_entity.pdbx_description
1 polymer ?
#
loop_
_entity_poly.entity_id
_entity_poly.type
_entity_poly.pdbx_seq_one_letter_code
_entity_poly.pdbx_strand_id
1 'polypeptide(L)' 'MNKLYIIEEVLYDYTPGMAVICASSLDRCREIFLEEFDWDCEIEEFDESIKQSMFKVIEGVNHAEGIVSYVYGGG' A
#
# COMPACT_ATOMS: atom_id res chain seq x y z
N MET A 1 4.91 13.28 -12.63
CA MET A 1 4.01 12.11 -12.70
C MET A 1 4.12 11.29 -11.44
N ASN A 2 3.05 10.62 -11.08
CA ASN A 2 3.03 9.78 -9.89
C ASN A 2 3.54 8.38 -10.20
N LYS A 3 3.72 7.60 -9.15
CA LYS A 3 4.08 6.19 -9.23
C LYS A 3 2.95 5.35 -8.65
N LEU A 4 2.80 4.16 -9.18
CA LEU A 4 1.82 3.22 -8.65
C LEU A 4 2.55 2.22 -7.78
N TYR A 5 2.17 2.16 -6.51
CA TYR A 5 2.75 1.24 -5.54
C TYR A 5 1.78 0.08 -5.31
N ILE A 6 2.25 -1.11 -5.59
CA ILE A 6 1.47 -2.34 -5.32
C ILE A 6 2.09 -2.96 -4.08
N ILE A 7 1.42 -2.80 -2.95
CA ILE A 7 1.93 -3.24 -1.65
C ILE A 7 1.30 -4.59 -1.32
N GLU A 8 2.12 -5.62 -1.22
CA GLU A 8 1.68 -6.97 -0.90
C GLU A 8 1.88 -7.25 0.59
N GLU A 9 1.29 -8.30 1.10
CA GLU A 9 1.42 -8.73 2.50
C GLU A 9 0.94 -7.69 3.50
N VAL A 10 -0.17 -7.02 3.15
CA VAL A 10 -0.84 -6.06 4.05
C VAL A 10 -2.32 -6.44 4.15
N LEU A 11 -3.05 -5.75 5.01
CA LEU A 11 -4.49 -5.94 5.19
C LEU A 11 -4.83 -7.42 5.48
N TYR A 12 -4.11 -7.99 6.42
CA TYR A 12 -4.28 -9.39 6.80
C TYR A 12 -5.66 -9.66 7.41
N ASP A 13 -6.26 -10.76 6.96
CA ASP A 13 -7.45 -11.34 7.56
C ASP A 13 -7.33 -12.85 7.34
N TYR A 14 -6.55 -13.51 8.20
CA TYR A 14 -6.07 -14.88 8.11
C TYR A 14 -5.04 -15.09 6.98
N THR A 15 -5.27 -14.50 5.82
CA THR A 15 -4.32 -14.52 4.70
C THR A 15 -3.96 -13.09 4.32
N PRO A 16 -2.82 -12.87 3.65
CA PRO A 16 -2.44 -11.51 3.25
C PRO A 16 -3.31 -10.96 2.14
N GLY A 17 -3.58 -9.67 2.21
CA GLY A 17 -4.22 -8.90 1.15
C GLY A 17 -3.20 -8.06 0.40
N MET A 18 -3.68 -7.00 -0.25
CA MET A 18 -2.82 -6.08 -0.98
C MET A 18 -3.49 -4.71 -1.11
N ALA A 19 -2.68 -3.69 -1.32
CA ALA A 19 -3.17 -2.35 -1.60
C ALA A 19 -2.45 -1.78 -2.82
N VAL A 20 -3.18 -1.03 -3.64
CA VAL A 20 -2.64 -0.35 -4.82
C VAL A 20 -2.82 1.14 -4.59
N ILE A 21 -1.72 1.87 -4.48
CA ILE A 21 -1.71 3.28 -4.09
C ILE A 21 -0.93 4.09 -5.11
N CYS A 22 -1.51 5.20 -5.56
CA CYS A 22 -0.83 6.13 -6.43
C CYS A 22 -0.26 7.27 -5.59
N ALA A 23 1.03 7.52 -5.68
CA ALA A 23 1.71 8.52 -4.87
C ALA A 23 2.98 9.00 -5.58
N SER A 24 3.45 10.19 -5.20
CA SER A 24 4.66 10.78 -5.77
C SER A 24 5.94 10.15 -5.22
N SER A 25 5.87 9.55 -4.03
CA SER A 25 7.01 8.94 -3.37
C SER A 25 6.53 7.84 -2.42
N LEU A 26 7.46 7.03 -1.93
CA LEU A 26 7.13 5.98 -0.96
C LEU A 26 6.64 6.60 0.36
N ASP A 27 7.24 7.70 0.78
CA ASP A 27 6.80 8.39 2.00
C ASP A 27 5.35 8.88 1.85
N ARG A 28 5.02 9.42 0.70
CA ARG A 28 3.65 9.86 0.43
C ARG A 28 2.69 8.67 0.35
N CYS A 29 3.14 7.57 -0.22
CA CYS A 29 2.37 6.33 -0.26
C CYS A 29 2.01 5.87 1.17
N ARG A 30 2.98 5.92 2.07
CA ARG A 30 2.77 5.57 3.47
C ARG A 30 1.74 6.48 4.13
N GLU A 31 1.84 7.78 3.92
CA GLU A 31 0.86 8.73 4.45
C GLU A 31 -0.56 8.43 3.97
N ILE A 32 -0.71 8.14 2.69
CA ILE A 32 -2.03 7.82 2.10
C ILE A 32 -2.57 6.53 2.71
N PHE A 33 -1.71 5.53 2.87
CA PHE A 33 -2.11 4.26 3.51
C PHE A 33 -2.58 4.49 4.94
N LEU A 34 -1.85 5.30 5.70
CA LEU A 34 -2.20 5.62 7.09
C LEU A 34 -3.52 6.37 7.21
N GLU A 35 -3.82 7.25 6.29
CA GLU A 35 -5.08 7.99 6.29
C GLU A 35 -6.28 7.08 6.06
N GLU A 36 -6.12 6.08 5.19
CA GLU A 36 -7.22 5.17 4.85
C GLU A 36 -7.34 4.01 5.84
N PHE A 37 -6.20 3.47 6.29
CA PHE A 37 -6.16 2.29 7.16
C PHE A 37 -5.53 2.70 8.50
N ASP A 38 -6.34 3.34 9.32
CA ASP A 38 -5.93 4.00 10.56
C ASP A 38 -5.83 3.04 11.76
N TRP A 39 -5.27 1.85 11.54
CA TRP A 39 -5.13 0.84 12.59
C TRP A 39 -3.64 0.54 12.79
N ASP A 40 -3.20 0.42 14.04
CA ASP A 40 -1.80 0.17 14.38
C ASP A 40 -1.25 -1.07 13.67
N CYS A 41 -2.02 -2.14 13.61
CA CYS A 41 -1.57 -3.37 12.96
C CYS A 41 -1.39 -3.21 11.45
N GLU A 42 -2.20 -2.38 10.81
CA GLU A 42 -2.06 -2.11 9.37
C GLU A 42 -0.75 -1.37 9.07
N ILE A 43 -0.38 -0.43 9.94
CA ILE A 43 0.87 0.32 9.80
C ILE A 43 2.07 -0.61 9.93
N GLU A 44 2.04 -1.49 10.91
CA GLU A 44 3.12 -2.47 11.12
C GLU A 44 3.26 -3.41 9.91
N GLU A 45 2.13 -3.85 9.36
CA GLU A 45 2.13 -4.70 8.17
C GLU A 45 2.71 -3.98 6.96
N PHE A 46 2.34 -2.71 6.78
CA PHE A 46 2.89 -1.89 5.70
C PHE A 46 4.41 -1.77 5.83
N ASP A 47 4.88 -1.36 7.00
CA ASP A 47 6.30 -1.14 7.24
C ASP A 47 7.10 -2.44 7.07
N GLU A 48 6.58 -3.56 7.52
CA GLU A 48 7.22 -4.86 7.36
C GLU A 48 7.25 -5.28 5.88
N SER A 49 6.19 -5.03 5.15
CA SER A 49 6.13 -5.31 3.71
C SER A 49 7.20 -4.53 2.95
N ILE A 50 7.36 -3.26 3.27
CA ILE A 50 8.39 -2.42 2.63
C ILE A 50 9.78 -2.92 3.00
N LYS A 51 10.01 -3.26 4.26
CA LYS A 51 11.29 -3.76 4.75
C LYS A 51 11.69 -5.06 4.03
N GLN A 52 10.72 -5.92 3.74
CA GLN A 52 10.97 -7.18 3.06
C GLN A 52 10.86 -7.10 1.54
N SER A 53 10.71 -5.89 1.01
CA SER A 53 10.58 -5.65 -0.43
C SER A 53 9.38 -6.39 -1.06
N MET A 54 8.31 -6.50 -0.30
CA MET A 54 7.07 -7.14 -0.76
C MET A 54 6.16 -6.12 -1.46
N PHE A 55 6.76 -5.30 -2.32
CA PHE A 55 5.99 -4.29 -3.06
C PHE A 55 6.61 -4.10 -4.44
N LYS A 56 5.80 -3.57 -5.35
CA LYS A 56 6.23 -3.24 -6.71
C LYS A 56 5.89 -1.80 -7.00
N VAL A 57 6.68 -1.17 -7.86
CA VAL A 57 6.50 0.23 -8.26
C VAL A 57 6.41 0.32 -9.76
N ILE A 58 5.37 0.99 -10.25
CA ILE A 58 5.21 1.30 -11.66
C ILE A 58 5.32 2.82 -11.79
N GLU A 59 6.27 3.29 -12.58
CA GLU A 59 6.53 4.72 -12.73
C GLU A 59 5.76 5.32 -13.91
N GLY A 60 5.65 6.65 -13.91
CA GLY A 60 5.04 7.38 -15.01
C GLY A 60 3.53 7.23 -15.11
N VAL A 61 2.86 7.07 -13.97
CA VAL A 61 1.42 6.89 -13.93
C VAL A 61 0.71 8.22 -13.95
N ASN A 62 -0.20 8.41 -14.88
CA ASN A 62 -1.01 9.62 -14.99
C ASN A 62 -2.32 9.45 -14.23
N HIS A 63 -2.23 9.51 -12.92
CA HIS A 63 -3.35 9.33 -12.01
C HIS A 63 -3.14 10.21 -10.78
N ALA A 64 -4.22 10.70 -10.19
CA ALA A 64 -4.14 11.50 -8.96
C ALA A 64 -3.68 10.60 -7.79
N GLU A 65 -3.03 11.22 -6.80
CA GLU A 65 -2.62 10.51 -5.58
C GLU A 65 -3.83 9.99 -4.83
N GLY A 66 -3.71 8.81 -4.27
CA GLY A 66 -4.74 8.19 -3.45
C GLY A 66 -4.75 6.68 -3.56
N ILE A 67 -5.66 6.07 -2.83
CA ILE A 67 -5.90 4.63 -2.91
C ILE A 67 -6.60 4.33 -4.24
N VAL A 68 -6.00 3.48 -5.04
CA VAL A 68 -6.59 3.04 -6.32
C VAL A 68 -7.48 1.84 -6.09
N SER A 69 -6.99 0.87 -5.34
CA SER A 69 -7.73 -0.35 -5.03
C SER A 69 -7.09 -1.04 -3.83
N TYR A 70 -7.83 -1.89 -3.16
CA TYR A 70 -7.27 -2.72 -2.11
C TYR A 70 -8.14 -3.97 -1.94
N VAL A 71 -7.52 -5.01 -1.38
CA VAL A 71 -8.20 -6.27 -1.08
C VAL A 71 -7.72 -6.73 0.28
N TYR A 72 -8.65 -6.98 1.19
CA TYR A 72 -8.33 -7.66 2.44
C TYR A 72 -8.11 -9.13 2.16
N GLY A 73 -7.21 -9.75 2.92
CA GLY A 73 -7.03 -11.17 2.87
C GLY A 73 -8.32 -11.87 3.26
N GLY A 74 -8.53 -13.09 2.77
CA GLY A 74 -9.71 -13.88 3.07
C GLY A 74 -9.34 -15.14 3.81
N GLY A 75 -10.10 -15.45 4.83
CA GLY A 75 -9.88 -16.65 5.61
C GLY A 75 -10.75 -17.80 5.17
#